data_e42841e28002906d60989c9084dcb26d
#
_entry.id   e42841e28002906d60989c9084dcb26d
#
_cell.length_a   1.000
_cell.length_b   1.000
_cell.length_c   1.000
_cell.angle_alpha   90.00
_cell.angle_beta   90.00
_cell.angle_gamma   90.00
#
_symmetry.space_group_name_H-M   'P 1'
#
loop_
_entity.id
_entity.type
_entity.pdbx_description
1 polymer ?
#
loop_
_entity_poly.entity_id
_entity_poly.type
_entity_poly.pdbx_seq_one_letter_code
_entity_poly.pdbx_strand_id
1 'polypeptide(L)'
;GDEAPAWGAAPIAFPRIQGADACGEIVAVGDGVDAGRIGERVITDNWLRDPDDPSDITRTGYFGSERDGGFAEYTTLPAANALAVRSGYTDAELATFSCSYSTAEGMLTRAGVTGADTVLVPGASGGVGGALVQLAKRRGARVIAMASEAKHADVATLGPDRLLPRAPHDLAAALADERVTVVADVVGGPAWPALIDILERGGRYTCSGAI
;
A
#
# COMPACT_ATOMS: atom_id res chain seq x y z
N GLY A 1 11.15 25.91 -12.12
CA GLY A 1 9.99 25.06 -11.90
C GLY A 1 10.50 23.69 -11.58
N ASP A 2 10.27 23.22 -10.36
CA ASP A 2 10.67 21.89 -9.93
C ASP A 2 9.74 20.90 -10.60
N GLU A 3 10.25 20.17 -11.57
CA GLU A 3 9.55 19.02 -12.14
C GLU A 3 9.46 17.96 -11.04
N ALA A 4 8.26 17.72 -10.54
CA ALA A 4 8.04 16.63 -9.61
C ALA A 4 8.41 15.32 -10.33
N PRO A 5 9.24 14.46 -9.72
CA PRO A 5 9.60 13.20 -10.33
C PRO A 5 8.32 12.36 -10.50
N ALA A 6 8.09 11.91 -11.74
CA ALA A 6 7.06 10.91 -12.01
C ALA A 6 7.50 9.57 -11.42
N TRP A 7 6.56 8.72 -11.05
CA TRP A 7 6.82 7.35 -10.61
C TRP A 7 7.44 6.48 -11.72
N GLY A 8 7.26 6.90 -12.99
CA GLY A 8 7.82 6.26 -14.17
C GLY A 8 8.98 7.05 -14.78
N ALA A 9 9.49 6.56 -15.91
CA ALA A 9 10.62 7.16 -16.63
C ALA A 9 10.28 8.51 -17.31
N ALA A 10 9.01 8.91 -17.36
CA ALA A 10 8.56 10.14 -18.01
C ALA A 10 7.64 10.97 -17.08
N PRO A 11 7.67 12.30 -17.17
CA PRO A 11 6.74 13.15 -16.42
C PRO A 11 5.28 12.88 -16.83
N ILE A 12 4.36 13.09 -15.88
CA ILE A 12 2.92 12.94 -16.15
C ILE A 12 2.49 13.98 -17.19
N ALA A 13 1.90 13.51 -18.29
CA ALA A 13 1.36 14.37 -19.33
C ALA A 13 -0.08 14.79 -18.98
N PHE A 14 -0.34 16.10 -18.95
CA PHE A 14 -1.67 16.66 -18.74
C PHE A 14 -2.34 17.08 -20.07
N PRO A 15 -3.69 17.01 -20.18
CA PRO A 15 -4.66 16.67 -19.14
C PRO A 15 -4.62 15.18 -18.77
N ARG A 16 -4.81 14.86 -17.46
CA ARG A 16 -4.82 13.51 -16.92
C ARG A 16 -5.96 13.37 -15.90
N ILE A 17 -6.80 12.36 -16.04
CA ILE A 17 -7.74 11.95 -14.99
C ILE A 17 -6.93 11.17 -13.96
N GLN A 18 -6.85 11.70 -12.76
CA GLN A 18 -6.14 11.06 -11.63
C GLN A 18 -7.02 10.03 -10.91
N GLY A 19 -6.49 9.45 -9.82
CA GLY A 19 -7.17 8.45 -8.98
C GLY A 19 -6.68 7.05 -9.27
N ALA A 20 -5.83 6.52 -8.37
CA ALA A 20 -5.24 5.18 -8.51
C ALA A 20 -6.17 4.06 -8.05
N ASP A 21 -7.18 4.38 -7.26
CA ASP A 21 -8.08 3.43 -6.64
C ASP A 21 -9.49 3.57 -7.23
N ALA A 22 -10.10 2.44 -7.62
CA ALA A 22 -11.48 2.43 -8.05
C ALA A 22 -12.17 1.10 -7.72
N CYS A 23 -13.46 1.20 -7.45
CA CYS A 23 -14.40 0.09 -7.44
C CYS A 23 -15.60 0.46 -8.30
N GLY A 24 -16.11 -0.48 -9.07
CA GLY A 24 -17.25 -0.23 -9.95
C GLY A 24 -17.74 -1.49 -10.62
N GLU A 25 -18.59 -1.31 -11.62
CA GLU A 25 -19.17 -2.39 -12.41
C GLU A 25 -18.68 -2.32 -13.85
N ILE A 26 -18.38 -3.46 -14.46
CA ILE A 26 -18.03 -3.53 -15.88
C ILE A 26 -19.30 -3.27 -16.69
N VAL A 27 -19.34 -2.16 -17.42
CA VAL A 27 -20.49 -1.80 -18.28
C VAL A 27 -20.27 -2.09 -19.76
N ALA A 28 -19.01 -2.24 -20.17
CA ALA A 28 -18.63 -2.61 -21.52
C ALA A 28 -17.28 -3.32 -21.53
N VAL A 29 -17.02 -4.13 -22.55
CA VAL A 29 -15.76 -4.83 -22.76
C VAL A 29 -15.21 -4.55 -24.16
N GLY A 30 -13.88 -4.55 -24.28
CA GLY A 30 -13.19 -4.43 -25.56
C GLY A 30 -13.07 -5.77 -26.30
N ASP A 31 -12.45 -5.71 -27.47
CA ASP A 31 -12.22 -6.89 -28.31
C ASP A 31 -11.40 -7.95 -27.58
N GLY A 32 -11.80 -9.22 -27.72
CA GLY A 32 -11.12 -10.35 -27.09
C GLY A 32 -11.41 -10.56 -25.61
N VAL A 33 -12.21 -9.70 -24.96
CA VAL A 33 -12.65 -9.88 -23.58
C VAL A 33 -14.02 -10.55 -23.55
N ASP A 34 -14.19 -11.51 -22.63
CA ASP A 34 -15.45 -12.21 -22.45
C ASP A 34 -16.59 -11.24 -22.08
N ALA A 35 -17.62 -11.16 -22.92
CA ALA A 35 -18.81 -10.34 -22.69
C ALA A 35 -19.61 -10.77 -21.44
N GLY A 36 -19.42 -11.99 -20.96
CA GLY A 36 -20.00 -12.48 -19.71
C GLY A 36 -19.51 -11.75 -18.47
N ARG A 37 -18.44 -10.95 -18.58
CA ARG A 37 -17.95 -10.10 -17.49
C ARG A 37 -18.76 -8.81 -17.27
N ILE A 38 -19.63 -8.43 -18.22
CA ILE A 38 -20.50 -7.25 -18.05
C ILE A 38 -21.41 -7.50 -16.84
N GLY A 39 -21.49 -6.53 -15.94
CA GLY A 39 -22.17 -6.63 -14.65
C GLY A 39 -21.29 -7.16 -13.50
N GLU A 40 -20.03 -7.57 -13.78
CA GLU A 40 -19.12 -7.92 -12.70
C GLU A 40 -18.73 -6.67 -11.89
N ARG A 41 -18.83 -6.80 -10.56
CA ARG A 41 -18.26 -5.84 -9.62
C ARG A 41 -16.77 -6.07 -9.49
N VAL A 42 -15.97 -5.02 -9.69
CA VAL A 42 -14.51 -5.11 -9.74
C VAL A 42 -13.84 -4.03 -8.92
N ILE A 43 -12.63 -4.34 -8.43
CA ILE A 43 -11.66 -3.36 -7.95
C ILE A 43 -10.50 -3.30 -8.94
N THR A 44 -9.76 -2.20 -8.94
CA THR A 44 -8.61 -2.02 -9.84
C THR A 44 -7.35 -2.64 -9.27
N ASP A 45 -6.57 -3.39 -10.06
CA ASP A 45 -5.13 -3.48 -9.86
C ASP A 45 -4.52 -2.27 -10.57
N ASN A 46 -3.96 -1.37 -9.81
CA ASN A 46 -3.44 -0.09 -10.30
C ASN A 46 -2.07 -0.19 -10.97
N TRP A 47 -1.42 -1.33 -10.92
CA TRP A 47 -0.13 -1.57 -11.57
C TRP A 47 -0.34 -2.15 -12.97
N LEU A 48 -0.28 -1.29 -13.98
CA LEU A 48 -0.52 -1.64 -15.39
C LEU A 48 0.77 -2.17 -16.01
N ARG A 49 0.96 -3.47 -15.94
CA ARG A 49 2.14 -4.15 -16.50
C ARG A 49 2.03 -4.23 -18.02
N ASP A 50 3.19 -4.23 -18.68
CA ASP A 50 3.24 -4.55 -20.11
C ASP A 50 2.81 -6.02 -20.32
N PRO A 51 1.83 -6.30 -21.19
CA PRO A 51 1.36 -7.67 -21.41
C PRO A 51 2.39 -8.57 -22.09
N ASP A 52 3.32 -8.00 -22.87
CA ASP A 52 4.34 -8.74 -23.61
C ASP A 52 5.56 -9.05 -22.71
N ASP A 53 5.86 -8.16 -21.75
CA ASP A 53 6.89 -8.37 -20.74
C ASP A 53 6.47 -7.80 -19.38
N PRO A 54 5.71 -8.57 -18.60
CA PRO A 54 5.24 -8.11 -17.27
C PRO A 54 6.35 -7.88 -16.24
N SER A 55 7.58 -8.31 -16.53
CA SER A 55 8.75 -8.13 -15.67
C SER A 55 9.52 -6.83 -15.94
N ASP A 56 9.31 -6.20 -17.11
CA ASP A 56 9.95 -4.94 -17.46
C ASP A 56 9.25 -3.77 -16.75
N ILE A 57 9.84 -3.33 -15.65
CA ILE A 57 9.32 -2.22 -14.86
C ILE A 57 9.41 -0.87 -15.59
N THR A 58 10.24 -0.76 -16.64
CA THR A 58 10.36 0.49 -17.41
C THR A 58 9.17 0.72 -18.34
N ARG A 59 8.41 -0.33 -18.64
CA ARG A 59 7.20 -0.34 -19.47
C ARG A 59 5.91 -0.41 -18.65
N THR A 60 6.06 -0.39 -17.31
CA THR A 60 4.94 -0.37 -16.38
C THR A 60 4.34 1.04 -16.32
N GLY A 61 3.02 1.13 -16.27
CA GLY A 61 2.29 2.35 -15.97
C GLY A 61 1.43 2.19 -14.73
N TYR A 62 0.95 3.31 -14.21
CA TYR A 62 0.02 3.31 -13.08
C TYR A 62 -1.32 3.94 -13.49
N PHE A 63 -2.38 3.31 -13.03
CA PHE A 63 -3.73 3.82 -13.15
C PHE A 63 -3.85 5.16 -12.39
N GLY A 64 -4.29 6.21 -13.07
CA GLY A 64 -4.36 7.57 -12.52
C GLY A 64 -3.07 8.39 -12.61
N SER A 65 -2.01 7.85 -13.22
CA SER A 65 -0.73 8.52 -13.44
C SER A 65 -0.35 8.46 -14.93
N GLU A 66 0.26 7.38 -15.41
CA GLU A 66 0.61 7.17 -16.83
C GLU A 66 -0.62 6.88 -17.71
N ARG A 67 -1.70 6.42 -17.12
CA ARG A 67 -3.00 6.20 -17.74
C ARG A 67 -4.08 6.95 -16.96
N ASP A 68 -5.21 7.25 -17.61
CA ASP A 68 -6.36 7.84 -16.93
C ASP A 68 -6.88 6.92 -15.84
N GLY A 69 -7.32 7.53 -14.73
CA GLY A 69 -7.67 6.86 -13.49
C GLY A 69 -9.14 6.90 -13.13
N GLY A 70 -9.41 6.76 -11.83
CA GLY A 70 -10.73 6.54 -11.26
C GLY A 70 -11.51 7.78 -10.86
N PHE A 71 -10.97 9.00 -10.99
CA PHE A 71 -11.73 10.23 -10.68
C PHE A 71 -12.67 10.60 -11.83
N ALA A 72 -13.53 9.66 -12.22
CA ALA A 72 -14.48 9.78 -13.32
C ALA A 72 -15.69 8.86 -13.09
N GLU A 73 -16.80 9.14 -13.76
CA GLU A 73 -17.97 8.24 -13.78
C GLU A 73 -17.67 6.93 -14.51
N TYR A 74 -16.84 7.01 -15.54
CA TYR A 74 -16.37 5.85 -16.33
C TYR A 74 -14.87 5.94 -16.55
N THR A 75 -14.23 4.78 -16.52
CA THR A 75 -12.81 4.64 -16.84
C THR A 75 -12.57 3.36 -17.63
N THR A 76 -11.39 3.25 -18.22
CA THR A 76 -10.97 2.05 -18.95
C THR A 76 -9.68 1.51 -18.34
N LEU A 77 -9.57 0.19 -18.26
CA LEU A 77 -8.34 -0.46 -17.85
C LEU A 77 -8.22 -1.84 -18.54
N PRO A 78 -7.01 -2.42 -18.59
CA PRO A 78 -6.84 -3.77 -19.13
C PRO A 78 -7.70 -4.77 -18.34
N ALA A 79 -8.31 -5.73 -19.03
CA ALA A 79 -9.19 -6.72 -18.42
C ALA A 79 -8.54 -7.52 -17.27
N ALA A 80 -7.21 -7.74 -17.35
CA ALA A 80 -6.44 -8.40 -16.30
C ALA A 80 -6.34 -7.58 -15.00
N ASN A 81 -6.49 -6.26 -15.10
CA ASN A 81 -6.43 -5.34 -13.96
C ASN A 81 -7.80 -5.06 -13.33
N ALA A 82 -8.89 -5.54 -13.95
CA ALA A 82 -10.24 -5.50 -13.39
C ALA A 82 -10.49 -6.78 -12.58
N LEU A 83 -10.22 -6.72 -11.27
CA LEU A 83 -10.30 -7.86 -10.37
C LEU A 83 -11.72 -8.02 -9.83
N ALA A 84 -12.39 -9.11 -10.20
CA ALA A 84 -13.73 -9.41 -9.71
C ALA A 84 -13.75 -9.56 -8.19
N VAL A 85 -14.71 -8.92 -7.53
CA VAL A 85 -14.84 -8.94 -6.08
C VAL A 85 -16.27 -9.28 -5.65
N ARG A 86 -16.40 -10.21 -4.70
CA ARG A 86 -17.65 -10.54 -4.03
C ARG A 86 -17.49 -10.25 -2.55
N SER A 87 -18.12 -9.18 -2.09
CA SER A 87 -17.99 -8.69 -0.73
C SER A 87 -19.25 -7.94 -0.31
N GLY A 88 -19.52 -7.94 1.01
CA GLY A 88 -20.53 -7.09 1.61
C GLY A 88 -20.11 -5.63 1.85
N TYR A 89 -18.83 -5.29 1.60
CA TYR A 89 -18.36 -3.91 1.68
C TYR A 89 -18.98 -3.04 0.59
N THR A 90 -19.11 -1.75 0.88
CA THR A 90 -19.52 -0.74 -0.10
C THR A 90 -18.42 -0.53 -1.16
N ASP A 91 -18.77 0.10 -2.31
CA ASP A 91 -17.79 0.40 -3.35
C ASP A 91 -16.70 1.35 -2.84
N ALA A 92 -17.07 2.31 -2.01
CA ALA A 92 -16.11 3.24 -1.40
C ALA A 92 -15.11 2.51 -0.49
N GLU A 93 -15.56 1.55 0.32
CA GLU A 93 -14.68 0.72 1.14
C GLU A 93 -13.76 -0.13 0.27
N LEU A 94 -14.32 -0.78 -0.76
CA LEU A 94 -13.54 -1.65 -1.66
C LEU A 94 -12.50 -0.87 -2.46
N ALA A 95 -12.80 0.35 -2.90
CA ALA A 95 -11.83 1.19 -3.59
C ALA A 95 -10.58 1.47 -2.74
N THR A 96 -10.70 1.49 -1.40
CA THR A 96 -9.53 1.74 -0.53
C THR A 96 -8.49 0.63 -0.51
N PHE A 97 -8.79 -0.55 -1.06
CA PHE A 97 -7.89 -1.71 -1.02
C PHE A 97 -6.77 -1.65 -2.06
N SER A 98 -7.05 -1.14 -3.25
CA SER A 98 -6.18 -1.30 -4.43
C SER A 98 -4.75 -0.82 -4.16
N CYS A 99 -4.54 0.44 -3.84
CA CYS A 99 -3.20 0.98 -3.58
C CYS A 99 -2.67 0.58 -2.20
N SER A 100 -3.48 0.79 -1.16
CA SER A 100 -2.99 0.67 0.22
C SER A 100 -2.66 -0.77 0.60
N TYR A 101 -3.54 -1.71 0.32
CA TYR A 101 -3.35 -3.11 0.71
C TYR A 101 -2.38 -3.83 -0.21
N SER A 102 -2.37 -3.55 -1.52
CA SER A 102 -1.38 -4.15 -2.44
C SER A 102 0.05 -3.71 -2.10
N THR A 103 0.24 -2.43 -1.75
CA THR A 103 1.53 -1.91 -1.28
C THR A 103 1.96 -2.59 0.01
N ALA A 104 1.08 -2.64 1.01
CA ALA A 104 1.38 -3.27 2.30
C ALA A 104 1.69 -4.77 2.14
N GLU A 105 0.90 -5.50 1.34
CA GLU A 105 1.13 -6.92 1.05
C GLU A 105 2.48 -7.13 0.36
N GLY A 106 2.80 -6.30 -0.63
CA GLY A 106 4.09 -6.34 -1.32
C GLY A 106 5.27 -6.06 -0.38
N MET A 107 5.15 -5.12 0.55
CA MET A 107 6.19 -4.84 1.56
C MET A 107 6.41 -6.03 2.48
N LEU A 108 5.34 -6.58 3.05
CA LEU A 108 5.42 -7.71 3.99
C LEU A 108 5.92 -9.00 3.31
N THR A 109 5.52 -9.23 2.06
CA THR A 109 5.95 -10.40 1.27
C THR A 109 7.43 -10.31 0.92
N ARG A 110 7.91 -9.16 0.42
CA ARG A 110 9.34 -8.96 0.12
C ARG A 110 10.22 -9.02 1.37
N ALA A 111 9.72 -8.54 2.51
CA ALA A 111 10.39 -8.69 3.79
C ALA A 111 10.29 -10.11 4.38
N GLY A 112 9.51 -11.01 3.80
CA GLY A 112 9.33 -12.38 4.27
C GLY A 112 8.70 -12.45 5.66
N VAL A 113 7.75 -11.55 6.00
CA VAL A 113 7.15 -11.48 7.33
C VAL A 113 6.33 -12.72 7.64
N THR A 114 6.58 -13.29 8.82
CA THR A 114 5.92 -14.46 9.38
C THR A 114 5.43 -14.22 10.80
N GLY A 115 4.79 -15.21 11.41
CA GLY A 115 4.35 -15.17 12.81
C GLY A 115 5.49 -15.13 13.84
N ALA A 116 6.74 -15.36 13.43
CA ALA A 116 7.90 -15.26 14.30
C ALA A 116 8.46 -13.83 14.40
N ASP A 117 7.93 -12.90 13.62
CA ASP A 117 8.44 -11.53 13.52
C ASP A 117 7.78 -10.56 14.49
N THR A 118 8.55 -9.56 14.90
CA THR A 118 8.04 -8.33 15.51
C THR A 118 8.22 -7.20 14.49
N VAL A 119 7.09 -6.66 14.01
CA VAL A 119 7.04 -5.65 12.95
C VAL A 119 6.77 -4.27 13.56
N LEU A 120 7.68 -3.33 13.38
CA LEU A 120 7.46 -1.92 13.67
C LEU A 120 6.89 -1.23 12.44
N VAL A 121 5.78 -0.50 12.62
CA VAL A 121 5.07 0.20 11.54
C VAL A 121 5.02 1.71 11.85
N PRO A 122 5.99 2.51 11.39
CA PRO A 122 5.87 3.96 11.37
C PRO A 122 4.73 4.41 10.45
N GLY A 123 4.00 5.46 10.84
CA GLY A 123 2.88 5.99 10.03
C GLY A 123 1.65 5.08 9.97
N ALA A 124 1.39 4.31 11.03
CA ALA A 124 0.29 3.34 11.10
C ALA A 124 -1.12 3.91 10.91
N SER A 125 -1.31 5.23 11.04
CA SER A 125 -2.61 5.88 10.84
C SER A 125 -2.95 6.20 9.37
N GLY A 126 -2.02 6.00 8.44
CA GLY A 126 -2.25 6.15 7.01
C GLY A 126 -2.82 4.88 6.37
N GLY A 127 -3.28 4.97 5.12
CA GLY A 127 -3.86 3.83 4.40
C GLY A 127 -2.94 2.61 4.34
N VAL A 128 -1.71 2.78 3.83
CA VAL A 128 -0.72 1.69 3.78
C VAL A 128 -0.29 1.25 5.17
N GLY A 129 -0.05 2.20 6.10
CA GLY A 129 0.33 1.87 7.48
C GLY A 129 -0.72 1.06 8.21
N GLY A 130 -1.99 1.43 8.08
CA GLY A 130 -3.11 0.67 8.64
C GLY A 130 -3.27 -0.72 8.02
N ALA A 131 -3.06 -0.84 6.70
CA ALA A 131 -3.04 -2.13 6.02
C ALA A 131 -1.86 -3.01 6.50
N LEU A 132 -0.66 -2.43 6.69
CA LEU A 132 0.50 -3.14 7.26
C LEU A 132 0.20 -3.73 8.62
N VAL A 133 -0.43 -2.95 9.53
CA VAL A 133 -0.82 -3.45 10.86
C VAL A 133 -1.72 -4.68 10.72
N GLN A 134 -2.81 -4.57 9.96
CA GLN A 134 -3.79 -5.64 9.80
C GLN A 134 -3.18 -6.89 9.12
N LEU A 135 -2.45 -6.70 8.03
CA LEU A 135 -1.86 -7.82 7.29
C LEU A 135 -0.70 -8.50 8.03
N ALA A 136 0.10 -7.77 8.81
CA ALA A 136 1.10 -8.35 9.70
C ALA A 136 0.45 -9.15 10.83
N LYS A 137 -0.61 -8.61 11.45
CA LYS A 137 -1.41 -9.36 12.43
C LYS A 137 -2.01 -10.63 11.85
N ARG A 138 -2.55 -10.57 10.63
CA ARG A 138 -3.07 -11.74 9.93
C ARG A 138 -2.02 -12.84 9.70
N ARG A 139 -0.73 -12.45 9.54
CA ARG A 139 0.42 -13.39 9.47
C ARG A 139 0.84 -13.95 10.82
N GLY A 140 0.20 -13.51 11.92
CA GLY A 140 0.54 -13.90 13.29
C GLY A 140 1.71 -13.14 13.89
N ALA A 141 2.24 -12.11 13.22
CA ALA A 141 3.34 -11.31 13.72
C ALA A 141 2.91 -10.45 14.93
N ARG A 142 3.87 -10.17 15.81
CA ARG A 142 3.75 -9.10 16.79
C ARG A 142 3.87 -7.75 16.08
N VAL A 143 2.96 -6.82 16.34
CA VAL A 143 2.94 -5.53 15.65
C VAL A 143 3.03 -4.37 16.64
N ILE A 144 4.01 -3.52 16.42
CA ILE A 144 4.20 -2.25 17.14
C ILE A 144 3.88 -1.12 16.15
N ALA A 145 2.83 -0.36 16.41
CA ALA A 145 2.38 0.71 15.54
C ALA A 145 2.81 2.07 16.07
N MET A 146 3.25 2.98 15.20
CA MET A 146 3.58 4.36 15.55
C MET A 146 2.60 5.32 14.87
N ALA A 147 1.96 6.17 15.67
CA ALA A 147 1.01 7.19 15.21
C ALA A 147 1.02 8.42 16.13
N SER A 148 0.44 9.52 15.66
CA SER A 148 0.18 10.66 16.55
C SER A 148 -0.84 10.26 17.63
N GLU A 149 -0.73 10.82 18.82
CA GLU A 149 -1.62 10.51 19.95
C GLU A 149 -3.10 10.71 19.60
N ALA A 150 -3.41 11.75 18.83
CA ALA A 150 -4.76 12.03 18.35
C ALA A 150 -5.36 10.88 17.47
N LYS A 151 -4.52 9.98 16.93
CA LYS A 151 -4.91 8.85 16.11
C LYS A 151 -4.78 7.49 16.81
N HIS A 152 -4.35 7.47 18.06
CA HIS A 152 -4.16 6.21 18.80
C HIS A 152 -5.46 5.40 18.92
N ALA A 153 -6.59 6.07 19.17
CA ALA A 153 -7.88 5.38 19.29
C ALA A 153 -8.26 4.69 17.97
N ASP A 154 -8.07 5.37 16.83
CA ASP A 154 -8.36 4.81 15.51
C ASP A 154 -7.43 3.62 15.20
N VAL A 155 -6.12 3.78 15.43
CA VAL A 155 -5.12 2.74 15.16
C VAL A 155 -5.27 1.54 16.09
N ALA A 156 -5.71 1.74 17.34
CA ALA A 156 -5.98 0.66 18.28
C ALA A 156 -7.04 -0.32 17.75
N THR A 157 -8.02 0.15 16.96
CA THR A 157 -9.05 -0.70 16.34
C THR A 157 -8.49 -1.70 15.34
N LEU A 158 -7.28 -1.44 14.79
CA LEU A 158 -6.59 -2.32 13.86
C LEU A 158 -5.88 -3.51 14.55
N GLY A 159 -5.84 -3.50 15.90
CA GLY A 159 -5.32 -4.59 16.71
C GLY A 159 -3.80 -4.71 16.78
N PRO A 160 -3.00 -3.63 16.79
CA PRO A 160 -1.57 -3.74 17.07
C PRO A 160 -1.35 -4.22 18.53
N ASP A 161 -0.24 -4.88 18.80
CA ASP A 161 0.10 -5.34 20.15
C ASP A 161 0.62 -4.21 21.03
N ARG A 162 1.17 -3.17 20.41
CA ARG A 162 1.66 -1.98 21.09
C ARG A 162 1.50 -0.74 20.23
N LEU A 163 1.19 0.39 20.87
CA LEU A 163 1.15 1.72 20.26
C LEU A 163 2.24 2.61 20.85
N LEU A 164 2.95 3.31 19.98
CA LEU A 164 3.95 4.32 20.34
C LEU A 164 3.56 5.68 19.73
N PRO A 165 3.98 6.79 20.35
CA PRO A 165 3.90 8.10 19.73
C PRO A 165 4.60 8.11 18.36
N ARG A 166 4.15 8.99 17.45
CA ARG A 166 4.74 9.15 16.10
C ARG A 166 6.25 9.42 16.13
N ALA A 167 6.72 10.18 17.11
CA ALA A 167 8.12 10.55 17.32
C ALA A 167 8.45 10.49 18.80
N PRO A 168 8.74 9.32 19.35
CA PRO A 168 9.18 9.22 20.74
C PRO A 168 10.54 9.94 20.89
N HIS A 169 10.77 10.56 22.04
CA HIS A 169 12.02 11.27 22.33
C HIS A 169 13.24 10.36 22.17
N ASP A 170 13.12 9.10 22.57
CA ASP A 170 14.12 8.06 22.43
C ASP A 170 13.42 6.76 21.98
N LEU A 171 13.59 6.42 20.71
CA LEU A 171 12.98 5.23 20.14
C LEU A 171 13.61 3.94 20.68
N ALA A 172 14.93 3.94 20.91
CA ALA A 172 15.63 2.78 21.41
C ALA A 172 15.21 2.48 22.85
N ALA A 173 15.10 3.50 23.70
CA ALA A 173 14.59 3.34 25.07
C ALA A 173 13.11 2.89 25.07
N ALA A 174 12.30 3.43 24.18
CA ALA A 174 10.89 3.03 24.06
C ALA A 174 10.72 1.57 23.61
N LEU A 175 11.72 0.97 22.98
CA LEU A 175 11.72 -0.41 22.44
C LEU A 175 12.71 -1.34 23.17
N ALA A 176 13.29 -0.91 24.30
CA ALA A 176 14.34 -1.66 25.01
C ALA A 176 13.90 -3.08 25.45
N ASP A 177 12.61 -3.32 25.59
CA ASP A 177 11.98 -4.61 25.94
C ASP A 177 11.49 -5.41 24.72
N GLU A 178 11.70 -4.89 23.52
CA GLU A 178 11.22 -5.47 22.27
C GLU A 178 12.37 -5.94 21.37
N ARG A 179 12.12 -6.99 20.61
CA ARG A 179 13.04 -7.51 19.60
C ARG A 179 12.47 -7.22 18.22
N VAL A 180 12.75 -6.04 17.67
CA VAL A 180 12.25 -5.65 16.37
C VAL A 180 13.00 -6.38 15.25
N THR A 181 12.31 -7.25 14.51
CA THR A 181 12.91 -8.02 13.42
C THR A 181 12.61 -7.43 12.05
N VAL A 182 11.54 -6.63 11.94
CA VAL A 182 11.15 -5.95 10.69
C VAL A 182 10.71 -4.52 10.99
N VAL A 183 11.19 -3.59 10.17
CA VAL A 183 10.63 -2.24 10.07
C VAL A 183 9.93 -2.13 8.71
N ALA A 184 8.64 -1.83 8.72
CA ALA A 184 7.83 -1.56 7.53
C ALA A 184 7.46 -0.07 7.51
N ASP A 185 8.31 0.73 6.86
CA ASP A 185 8.27 2.19 6.91
C ASP A 185 7.51 2.79 5.71
N VAL A 186 6.54 3.65 6.01
CA VAL A 186 5.77 4.42 5.01
C VAL A 186 5.90 5.93 5.22
N VAL A 187 6.88 6.35 6.01
CA VAL A 187 7.13 7.76 6.33
C VAL A 187 8.43 8.24 5.70
N GLY A 188 9.50 7.45 5.84
CA GLY A 188 10.82 7.82 5.34
C GLY A 188 11.48 8.98 6.09
N GLY A 189 12.51 9.57 5.46
CA GLY A 189 13.13 10.81 5.89
C GLY A 189 14.15 10.66 7.02
N PRO A 190 14.36 11.71 7.83
CA PRO A 190 15.50 11.80 8.78
C PRO A 190 15.43 10.78 9.92
N ALA A 191 14.31 10.08 10.10
CA ALA A 191 14.18 9.02 11.13
C ALA A 191 14.86 7.69 10.75
N TRP A 192 15.29 7.51 9.51
CA TRP A 192 15.87 6.26 9.01
C TRP A 192 17.00 5.68 9.86
N PRO A 193 18.03 6.47 10.30
CA PRO A 193 19.09 5.89 11.12
C PRO A 193 18.54 5.25 12.40
N ALA A 194 17.66 5.95 13.11
CA ALA A 194 17.06 5.43 14.34
C ALA A 194 16.20 4.17 14.09
N LEU A 195 15.51 4.09 12.96
CA LEU A 195 14.71 2.93 12.59
C LEU A 195 15.57 1.72 12.19
N ILE A 196 16.77 1.95 11.68
CA ILE A 196 17.72 0.89 11.35
C ILE A 196 18.44 0.41 12.63
N ASP A 197 18.82 1.34 13.50
CA ASP A 197 19.57 1.04 14.71
C ASP A 197 18.80 0.16 15.72
N ILE A 198 17.47 0.22 15.72
CA ILE A 198 16.64 -0.63 16.59
C ILE A 198 16.39 -2.05 16.04
N LEU A 199 16.79 -2.33 14.80
CA LEU A 199 16.65 -3.67 14.24
C LEU A 199 17.62 -4.65 14.89
N GLU A 200 17.13 -5.86 15.18
CA GLU A 200 18.01 -6.95 15.54
C GLU A 200 19.01 -7.28 14.43
N ARG A 201 20.10 -7.92 14.82
CA ARG A 201 21.05 -8.46 13.84
C ARG A 201 20.35 -9.43 12.90
N GLY A 202 20.41 -9.14 11.58
CA GLY A 202 19.69 -9.88 10.55
C GLY A 202 18.24 -9.41 10.35
N GLY A 203 17.84 -8.33 11.04
CA GLY A 203 16.56 -7.69 10.81
C GLY A 203 16.41 -7.11 9.40
N ARG A 204 15.20 -6.84 8.98
CA ARG A 204 14.84 -6.40 7.63
C ARG A 204 14.13 -5.06 7.67
N TYR A 205 14.53 -4.19 6.77
CA TYR A 205 13.89 -2.90 6.55
C TYR A 205 13.22 -2.88 5.19
N THR A 206 11.95 -2.54 5.13
CA THR A 206 11.20 -2.34 3.88
C THR A 206 10.51 -1.00 3.92
N CYS A 207 10.53 -0.27 2.81
CA CYS A 207 9.90 1.04 2.71
C CYS A 207 9.08 1.20 1.44
N SER A 208 8.11 2.09 1.49
CA SER A 208 7.35 2.57 0.34
C SER A 208 7.05 4.06 0.52
N GLY A 209 7.11 4.83 -0.58
CA GLY A 209 6.82 6.26 -0.55
C GLY A 209 7.92 7.10 0.11
N ALA A 210 9.17 6.63 0.10
CA ALA A 210 10.33 7.43 0.51
C ALA A 210 10.58 8.51 -0.54
N ILE A 211 10.09 9.71 -0.29
CA ILE A 211 10.22 10.89 -1.16
C ILE A 211 11.06 11.94 -0.42
#